data_9eb81667d4b403809f0e59f5061f5f5c
#
_entry.id   9eb81667d4b403809f0e59f5061f5f5c
#
_cell.length_a   1.000
_cell.length_b   1.000
_cell.length_c   1.000
_cell.angle_alpha   90.00
_cell.angle_beta   90.00
_cell.angle_gamma   90.00
#
_symmetry.space_group_name_H-M   'P 1'
#
loop_
_entity.id
_entity.type
_entity.pdbx_description
1 polymer ?
#
loop_
_entity_poly.entity_id
_entity_poly.type
_entity_poly.pdbx_seq_one_letter_code
_entity_poly.pdbx_strand_id
1 'polypeptide(L)'
;MAQVHLRGVKKSYDKLEVIHGIDMEIADGEFIVIVGPSGCGKSTLLRMVAGLERITGGEIAIGDRVVNELEPKDRDIAMVFQNYALYPHFSVYENMAYGLKIRGLSKAEIDQRVQKAAKILELGALLQRRPRQLSGGQRQRVAMGRAIVREPAVFLFDEPLSNLDAKLRVQMRLEIKRLQRELDITSIYVTHDQVEAMTLADRLIVMNAGVADQIGTPMDVYERPASVFVAGF
;
A
#
# COMPACT_ATOMS: atom_id res chain seq x y z
N MET A 1 14.91 -1.48 4.57
CA MET A 1 13.90 -1.96 3.62
C MET A 1 13.78 -3.46 3.81
N ALA A 2 12.73 -4.10 3.37
CA ALA A 2 12.53 -5.50 3.73
C ALA A 2 11.85 -6.28 2.60
N GLN A 3 12.29 -7.52 2.40
CA GLN A 3 11.56 -8.52 1.62
C GLN A 3 10.26 -8.88 2.32
N VAL A 4 9.24 -9.30 1.56
CA VAL A 4 8.01 -9.85 2.12
C VAL A 4 7.79 -11.25 1.57
N HIS A 5 7.54 -12.21 2.47
CA HIS A 5 7.24 -13.58 2.11
C HIS A 5 5.83 -13.95 2.55
N LEU A 6 5.05 -14.48 1.61
CA LEU A 6 3.76 -15.12 1.83
C LEU A 6 3.94 -16.60 1.54
N ARG A 7 3.63 -17.48 2.49
CA ARG A 7 3.78 -18.94 2.35
C ARG A 7 2.47 -19.63 2.70
N GLY A 8 1.78 -20.13 1.69
CA GLY A 8 0.51 -20.82 1.83
C GLY A 8 -0.53 -20.00 2.59
N VAL A 9 -0.57 -18.67 2.41
CA VAL A 9 -1.42 -17.75 3.18
C VAL A 9 -2.88 -18.02 2.89
N LYS A 10 -3.67 -18.31 3.94
CA LYS A 10 -5.10 -18.62 3.87
C LYS A 10 -5.92 -17.71 4.76
N LYS A 11 -7.16 -17.45 4.34
CA LYS A 11 -8.16 -16.76 5.13
C LYS A 11 -9.53 -17.39 4.99
N SER A 12 -10.11 -17.76 6.11
CA SER A 12 -11.52 -18.16 6.20
C SER A 12 -12.25 -17.25 7.17
N TYR A 13 -13.48 -16.90 6.85
CA TYR A 13 -14.46 -16.32 7.75
C TYR A 13 -15.51 -17.39 8.03
N ASP A 14 -15.53 -17.91 9.23
CA ASP A 14 -16.32 -19.07 9.62
C ASP A 14 -16.06 -20.26 8.69
N LYS A 15 -17.06 -20.63 7.87
CA LYS A 15 -16.98 -21.73 6.91
C LYS A 15 -16.60 -21.30 5.49
N LEU A 16 -16.51 -19.98 5.23
CA LEU A 16 -16.20 -19.45 3.90
C LEU A 16 -14.71 -19.17 3.79
N GLU A 17 -14.00 -19.96 2.99
CA GLU A 17 -12.61 -19.67 2.63
C GLU A 17 -12.59 -18.56 1.55
N VAL A 18 -11.83 -17.49 1.81
CA VAL A 18 -11.75 -16.29 0.95
C VAL A 18 -10.38 -16.17 0.29
N ILE A 19 -9.34 -16.71 0.91
CA ILE A 19 -7.97 -16.79 0.38
C ILE A 19 -7.50 -18.24 0.52
N HIS A 20 -7.07 -18.82 -0.61
CA HIS A 20 -6.91 -20.28 -0.78
C HIS A 20 -5.43 -20.74 -0.82
N GLY A 21 -4.55 -20.11 -0.08
CA GLY A 21 -3.14 -20.49 -0.04
C GLY A 21 -2.31 -19.73 -1.08
N ILE A 22 -1.97 -18.48 -0.77
CA ILE A 22 -1.14 -17.64 -1.64
C ILE A 22 0.32 -17.77 -1.23
N ASP A 23 1.15 -18.11 -2.21
CA ASP A 23 2.60 -18.15 -2.10
C ASP A 23 3.19 -17.02 -2.93
N MET A 24 4.06 -16.19 -2.31
CA MET A 24 4.74 -15.11 -3.00
C MET A 24 5.98 -14.66 -2.23
N GLU A 25 7.03 -14.38 -2.98
CA GLU A 25 8.22 -13.68 -2.51
C GLU A 25 8.29 -12.30 -3.18
N ILE A 26 8.37 -11.25 -2.38
CA ILE A 26 8.52 -9.85 -2.82
C ILE A 26 9.93 -9.41 -2.45
N ALA A 27 10.72 -9.02 -3.45
CA ALA A 27 12.07 -8.56 -3.22
C ALA A 27 12.11 -7.20 -2.52
N ASP A 28 13.25 -6.90 -1.90
CA ASP A 28 13.48 -5.59 -1.32
C ASP A 28 13.43 -4.50 -2.40
N GLY A 29 12.71 -3.41 -2.13
CA GLY A 29 12.51 -2.31 -3.07
C GLY A 29 11.53 -2.60 -4.22
N GLU A 30 10.92 -3.79 -4.31
CA GLU A 30 10.01 -4.17 -5.38
C GLU A 30 8.63 -3.52 -5.25
N PHE A 31 8.04 -3.12 -6.37
CA PHE A 31 6.67 -2.62 -6.46
C PHE A 31 5.73 -3.69 -6.99
N ILE A 32 4.98 -4.32 -6.10
CA ILE A 32 3.99 -5.34 -6.43
C ILE A 32 2.61 -4.71 -6.56
N VAL A 33 1.88 -5.04 -7.62
CA VAL A 33 0.48 -4.66 -7.77
C VAL A 33 -0.42 -5.89 -7.74
N ILE A 34 -1.39 -5.88 -6.84
CA ILE A 34 -2.44 -6.90 -6.72
C ILE A 34 -3.66 -6.39 -7.47
N VAL A 35 -4.11 -7.14 -8.47
CA VAL A 35 -5.20 -6.74 -9.36
C VAL A 35 -6.20 -7.88 -9.52
N GLY A 36 -7.45 -7.55 -9.87
CA GLY A 36 -8.53 -8.53 -10.04
C GLY A 36 -9.90 -7.91 -9.78
N PRO A 37 -11.00 -8.64 -9.99
CA PRO A 37 -12.37 -8.16 -9.84
C PRO A 37 -12.69 -7.80 -8.38
N SER A 38 -13.77 -7.04 -8.19
CA SER A 38 -14.26 -6.72 -6.85
C SER A 38 -14.63 -8.01 -6.10
N GLY A 39 -14.26 -8.08 -4.83
CA GLY A 39 -14.58 -9.23 -3.97
C GLY A 39 -13.64 -10.45 -4.11
N CYS A 40 -12.62 -10.43 -4.98
CA CYS A 40 -11.70 -11.55 -5.14
C CYS A 40 -10.66 -11.72 -4.01
N GLY A 41 -10.66 -10.85 -2.97
CA GLY A 41 -9.78 -10.98 -1.81
C GLY A 41 -8.57 -10.06 -1.75
N LYS A 42 -8.35 -9.13 -2.72
CA LYS A 42 -7.19 -8.22 -2.76
C LYS A 42 -6.98 -7.42 -1.48
N SER A 43 -7.99 -6.65 -1.06
CA SER A 43 -7.90 -5.85 0.17
C SER A 43 -7.80 -6.73 1.42
N THR A 44 -8.37 -7.94 1.40
CA THR A 44 -8.20 -8.92 2.48
C THR A 44 -6.74 -9.34 2.60
N LEU A 45 -6.10 -9.71 1.48
CA LEU A 45 -4.69 -10.07 1.45
C LEU A 45 -3.81 -8.92 1.94
N LEU A 46 -4.05 -7.69 1.46
CA LEU A 46 -3.31 -6.51 1.91
C LEU A 46 -3.47 -6.26 3.41
N ARG A 47 -4.71 -6.40 3.94
CA ARG A 47 -4.99 -6.24 5.37
C ARG A 47 -4.37 -7.32 6.23
N MET A 48 -4.23 -8.55 5.71
CA MET A 48 -3.50 -9.62 6.41
C MET A 48 -2.00 -9.28 6.51
N VAL A 49 -1.38 -8.75 5.47
CA VAL A 49 0.01 -8.24 5.53
C VAL A 49 0.12 -7.10 6.54
N ALA A 50 -0.88 -6.20 6.56
CA ALA A 50 -0.93 -5.10 7.51
C ALA A 50 -1.18 -5.52 8.97
N GLY A 51 -1.65 -6.76 9.22
CA GLY A 51 -2.07 -7.22 10.55
C GLY A 51 -3.43 -6.69 10.99
N LEU A 52 -4.19 -6.08 10.08
CA LEU A 52 -5.57 -5.63 10.30
C LEU A 52 -6.57 -6.79 10.20
N GLU A 53 -6.17 -7.87 9.54
CA GLU A 53 -6.86 -9.15 9.47
C GLU A 53 -5.90 -10.28 9.85
N ARG A 54 -6.37 -11.24 10.65
CA ARG A 54 -5.59 -12.44 10.97
C ARG A 54 -5.69 -13.46 9.85
N ILE A 55 -4.59 -14.08 9.51
CA ILE A 55 -4.58 -15.26 8.64
C ILE A 55 -5.18 -16.46 9.39
N THR A 56 -5.75 -17.42 8.65
CA THR A 56 -6.23 -18.67 9.23
C THR A 56 -5.30 -19.85 8.94
N GLY A 57 -4.32 -19.67 8.07
CA GLY A 57 -3.28 -20.64 7.75
C GLY A 57 -2.13 -19.98 7.00
N GLY A 58 -1.00 -20.65 6.98
CA GLY A 58 0.21 -20.17 6.33
C GLY A 58 1.05 -19.21 7.18
N GLU A 59 1.95 -18.48 6.51
CA GLU A 59 2.93 -17.61 7.16
C GLU A 59 3.12 -16.33 6.36
N ILE A 60 3.23 -15.19 7.07
CA ILE A 60 3.67 -13.90 6.52
C ILE A 60 4.94 -13.50 7.25
N ALA A 61 6.00 -13.20 6.50
CA ALA A 61 7.23 -12.64 7.04
C ALA A 61 7.58 -11.31 6.38
N ILE A 62 8.11 -10.37 7.16
CA ILE A 62 8.64 -9.07 6.72
C ILE A 62 10.10 -9.00 7.18
N GLY A 63 11.02 -8.94 6.22
CA GLY A 63 12.42 -9.21 6.49
C GLY A 63 12.59 -10.61 7.08
N ASP A 64 13.40 -10.72 8.12
CA ASP A 64 13.66 -12.00 8.82
C ASP A 64 12.62 -12.35 9.91
N ARG A 65 11.51 -11.58 10.00
CA ARG A 65 10.53 -11.75 11.09
C ARG A 65 9.21 -12.28 10.56
N VAL A 66 8.74 -13.40 11.12
CA VAL A 66 7.35 -13.84 10.99
C VAL A 66 6.45 -12.88 11.77
N VAL A 67 5.40 -12.36 11.09
CA VAL A 67 4.55 -11.29 11.63
C VAL A 67 3.12 -11.74 11.94
N ASN A 68 2.80 -13.03 11.84
CA ASN A 68 1.44 -13.55 11.98
C ASN A 68 0.73 -13.03 13.25
N GLU A 69 1.42 -13.07 14.39
CA GLU A 69 0.87 -12.69 15.69
C GLU A 69 1.18 -11.24 16.11
N LEU A 70 1.94 -10.51 15.27
CA LEU A 70 2.29 -9.12 15.56
C LEU A 70 1.12 -8.18 15.23
N GLU A 71 0.89 -7.23 16.14
CA GLU A 71 -0.05 -6.14 15.89
C GLU A 71 0.46 -5.21 14.77
N PRO A 72 -0.43 -4.48 14.06
CA PRO A 72 -0.05 -3.58 12.96
C PRO A 72 1.05 -2.57 13.31
N LYS A 73 1.06 -2.07 14.55
CA LYS A 73 2.07 -1.11 15.02
C LYS A 73 3.50 -1.67 15.10
N ASP A 74 3.62 -3.00 15.23
CA ASP A 74 4.89 -3.72 15.46
C ASP A 74 5.43 -4.37 14.19
N ARG A 75 4.72 -4.25 13.05
CA ARG A 75 5.09 -4.85 11.75
C ARG A 75 6.02 -4.00 10.90
N ASP A 76 6.37 -2.78 11.34
CA ASP A 76 7.15 -1.80 10.60
C ASP A 76 6.61 -1.50 9.17
N ILE A 77 5.30 -1.36 9.07
CA ILE A 77 4.58 -1.03 7.84
C ILE A 77 3.90 0.34 7.94
N ALA A 78 3.62 0.93 6.79
CA ALA A 78 2.68 2.04 6.69
C ALA A 78 1.64 1.78 5.62
N MET A 79 0.38 2.14 5.88
CA MET A 79 -0.74 1.89 4.98
C MET A 79 -1.42 3.20 4.58
N VAL A 80 -1.67 3.34 3.29
CA VAL A 80 -2.49 4.41 2.69
C VAL A 80 -3.83 3.81 2.31
N PHE A 81 -4.89 4.31 2.91
CA PHE A 81 -6.26 3.82 2.71
C PHE A 81 -6.95 4.55 1.57
N GLN A 82 -7.95 3.92 0.97
CA GLN A 82 -8.79 4.44 -0.10
C GLN A 82 -9.44 5.80 0.25
N ASN A 83 -9.85 5.99 1.50
CA ASN A 83 -10.49 7.22 1.99
C ASN A 83 -9.51 8.21 2.64
N TYR A 84 -8.18 8.01 2.42
CA TYR A 84 -7.08 8.80 2.98
C TYR A 84 -6.96 8.76 4.51
N ALA A 85 -8.02 8.43 5.24
CA ALA A 85 -8.10 8.35 6.71
C ALA A 85 -7.48 9.56 7.45
N LEU A 86 -7.62 10.79 6.90
CA LEU A 86 -7.10 12.00 7.51
C LEU A 86 -7.94 12.42 8.72
N TYR A 87 -7.28 12.89 9.77
CA TYR A 87 -7.94 13.48 10.91
C TYR A 87 -8.47 14.89 10.53
N PRO A 88 -9.80 15.10 10.44
CA PRO A 88 -10.35 16.34 9.84
C PRO A 88 -10.10 17.59 10.68
N HIS A 89 -9.90 17.44 11.98
CA HIS A 89 -9.63 18.52 12.93
C HIS A 89 -8.15 18.89 13.06
N PHE A 90 -7.25 18.06 12.55
CA PHE A 90 -5.82 18.31 12.53
C PHE A 90 -5.40 19.10 11.29
N SER A 91 -4.36 19.93 11.42
CA SER A 91 -3.63 20.50 10.29
C SER A 91 -2.88 19.39 9.49
N VAL A 92 -2.35 19.74 8.32
CA VAL A 92 -1.47 18.84 7.55
C VAL A 92 -0.27 18.42 8.40
N TYR A 93 0.39 19.37 9.06
CA TYR A 93 1.50 19.09 9.96
C TYR A 93 1.11 18.09 11.05
N GLU A 94 0.00 18.36 11.75
CA GLU A 94 -0.46 17.49 12.84
C GLU A 94 -0.85 16.10 12.35
N ASN A 95 -1.47 15.98 11.17
CA ASN A 95 -1.77 14.70 10.55
C ASN A 95 -0.50 13.86 10.33
N MET A 96 0.57 14.48 9.81
CA MET A 96 1.84 13.80 9.60
C MET A 96 2.57 13.50 10.91
N ALA A 97 2.58 14.44 11.86
CA ALA A 97 3.29 14.32 13.13
C ALA A 97 2.67 13.32 14.12
N TYR A 98 1.37 13.05 14.02
CA TYR A 98 0.61 12.32 15.04
C TYR A 98 1.18 10.94 15.37
N GLY A 99 1.48 10.13 14.33
CA GLY A 99 2.04 8.79 14.52
C GLY A 99 3.42 8.79 15.18
N LEU A 100 4.23 9.83 14.92
CA LEU A 100 5.55 10.00 15.52
C LEU A 100 5.45 10.42 17.00
N LYS A 101 4.45 11.26 17.34
CA LYS A 101 4.16 11.64 18.74
C LYS A 101 3.78 10.41 19.59
N ILE A 102 2.92 9.51 19.03
CA ILE A 102 2.54 8.26 19.73
C ILE A 102 3.75 7.36 19.96
N ARG A 103 4.70 7.34 19.03
CA ARG A 103 5.97 6.58 19.18
C ARG A 103 6.95 7.23 20.16
N GLY A 104 6.65 8.40 20.72
CA GLY A 104 7.47 9.07 21.71
C GLY A 104 8.69 9.81 21.18
N LEU A 105 8.74 10.12 19.85
CA LEU A 105 9.84 10.88 19.26
C LEU A 105 9.87 12.31 19.83
N SER A 106 11.06 12.89 19.90
CA SER A 106 11.26 14.28 20.31
C SER A 106 10.62 15.25 19.32
N LYS A 107 10.26 16.46 19.80
CA LYS A 107 9.67 17.51 18.96
C LYS A 107 10.58 17.89 17.80
N ALA A 108 11.89 17.91 18.02
CA ALA A 108 12.88 18.23 16.99
C ALA A 108 12.94 17.18 15.88
N GLU A 109 12.95 15.88 16.25
CA GLU A 109 12.91 14.77 15.28
C GLU A 109 11.61 14.73 14.49
N ILE A 110 10.48 14.99 15.15
CA ILE A 110 9.17 15.07 14.49
C ILE A 110 9.18 16.19 13.44
N ASP A 111 9.64 17.38 13.83
CA ASP A 111 9.69 18.50 12.89
C ASP A 111 10.62 18.21 11.70
N GLN A 112 11.81 17.68 11.95
CA GLN A 112 12.76 17.29 10.91
C GLN A 112 12.13 16.31 9.89
N ARG A 113 11.47 15.22 10.36
CA ARG A 113 10.83 14.22 9.50
C ARG A 113 9.65 14.80 8.75
N VAL A 114 8.81 15.61 9.39
CA VAL A 114 7.67 16.27 8.75
C VAL A 114 8.13 17.24 7.67
N GLN A 115 9.13 18.07 7.93
CA GLN A 115 9.67 19.01 6.93
C GLN A 115 10.31 18.27 5.74
N LYS A 116 11.07 17.20 5.98
CA LYS A 116 11.62 16.34 4.93
C LYS A 116 10.52 15.79 4.03
N ALA A 117 9.50 15.15 4.61
CA ALA A 117 8.38 14.58 3.86
C ALA A 117 7.54 15.68 3.15
N ALA A 118 7.32 16.83 3.79
CA ALA A 118 6.62 17.96 3.20
C ALA A 118 7.35 18.53 1.98
N LYS A 119 8.69 18.53 2.00
CA LYS A 119 9.51 18.94 0.84
C LYS A 119 9.35 17.96 -0.32
N ILE A 120 9.45 16.65 -0.07
CA ILE A 120 9.30 15.59 -1.09
C ILE A 120 7.93 15.67 -1.76
N LEU A 121 6.87 15.91 -0.97
CA LEU A 121 5.47 15.91 -1.41
C LEU A 121 4.93 17.29 -1.81
N GLU A 122 5.78 18.33 -1.83
CA GLU A 122 5.39 19.72 -2.15
C GLU A 122 4.26 20.25 -1.25
N LEU A 123 4.27 19.90 0.04
CA LEU A 123 3.26 20.27 1.03
C LEU A 123 3.67 21.46 1.92
N GLY A 124 4.88 22.01 1.74
CA GLY A 124 5.45 23.03 2.66
C GLY A 124 4.51 24.20 2.92
N ALA A 125 3.93 24.80 1.85
CA ALA A 125 3.00 25.93 1.97
C ALA A 125 1.61 25.53 2.55
N LEU A 126 1.35 24.24 2.72
CA LEU A 126 0.05 23.70 3.14
C LEU A 126 0.05 23.16 4.57
N LEU A 127 1.19 23.14 5.26
CA LEU A 127 1.37 22.49 6.57
C LEU A 127 0.36 22.96 7.63
N GLN A 128 -0.08 24.22 7.58
CA GLN A 128 -1.04 24.78 8.53
C GLN A 128 -2.49 24.64 8.11
N ARG A 129 -2.77 24.13 6.88
CA ARG A 129 -4.13 23.92 6.40
C ARG A 129 -4.73 22.67 7.01
N ARG A 130 -6.09 22.62 7.06
CA ARG A 130 -6.87 21.45 7.45
C ARG A 130 -7.34 20.67 6.21
N PRO A 131 -7.68 19.39 6.30
CA PRO A 131 -8.12 18.56 5.17
C PRO A 131 -9.24 19.16 4.33
N ARG A 132 -10.20 19.87 4.95
CA ARG A 132 -11.29 20.56 4.25
C ARG A 132 -10.86 21.70 3.31
N GLN A 133 -9.64 22.20 3.47
CA GLN A 133 -9.04 23.30 2.68
C GLN A 133 -8.14 22.78 1.56
N LEU A 134 -8.12 21.46 1.33
CA LEU A 134 -7.23 20.79 0.39
C LEU A 134 -8.02 20.19 -0.77
N SER A 135 -7.40 20.18 -1.97
CA SER A 135 -7.90 19.39 -3.10
C SER A 135 -7.78 17.88 -2.86
N GLY A 136 -8.39 17.04 -3.71
CA GLY A 136 -8.28 15.58 -3.65
C GLY A 136 -6.82 15.12 -3.66
N GLY A 137 -6.02 15.58 -4.64
CA GLY A 137 -4.60 15.23 -4.73
C GLY A 137 -3.76 15.75 -3.56
N GLN A 138 -4.07 16.93 -3.02
CA GLN A 138 -3.39 17.42 -1.82
C GLN A 138 -3.71 16.53 -0.61
N ARG A 139 -4.97 16.08 -0.44
CA ARG A 139 -5.31 15.11 0.63
C ARG A 139 -4.58 13.79 0.45
N GLN A 140 -4.47 13.29 -0.80
CA GLN A 140 -3.68 12.10 -1.11
C GLN A 140 -2.22 12.26 -0.68
N ARG A 141 -1.58 13.36 -1.08
CA ARG A 141 -0.18 13.65 -0.67
C ARG A 141 -0.03 13.70 0.85
N VAL A 142 -0.99 14.26 1.57
CA VAL A 142 -0.96 14.25 3.05
C VAL A 142 -1.06 12.82 3.60
N ALA A 143 -1.92 11.96 3.03
CA ALA A 143 -2.01 10.55 3.43
C ALA A 143 -0.69 9.81 3.18
N MET A 144 -0.04 10.05 2.04
CA MET A 144 1.32 9.54 1.77
C MET A 144 2.35 10.09 2.75
N GLY A 145 2.29 11.39 3.08
CA GLY A 145 3.16 12.01 4.06
C GLY A 145 3.08 11.38 5.45
N ARG A 146 1.86 11.02 5.89
CA ARG A 146 1.67 10.27 7.15
C ARG A 146 2.37 8.91 7.16
N ALA A 147 2.48 8.29 6.00
CA ALA A 147 3.17 7.02 5.83
C ALA A 147 4.70 7.21 5.79
N ILE A 148 5.17 8.16 4.97
CA ILE A 148 6.60 8.44 4.73
C ILE A 148 7.35 8.86 6.01
N VAL A 149 6.75 9.74 6.83
CA VAL A 149 7.40 10.22 8.06
C VAL A 149 7.75 9.10 9.05
N ARG A 150 7.11 7.93 8.91
CA ARG A 150 7.36 6.75 9.74
C ARG A 150 8.60 5.97 9.29
N GLU A 151 9.09 6.22 8.08
CA GLU A 151 10.19 5.49 7.43
C GLU A 151 9.97 3.96 7.54
N PRO A 152 8.85 3.43 7.01
CA PRO A 152 8.49 2.02 7.16
C PRO A 152 9.36 1.12 6.28
N ALA A 153 9.47 -0.16 6.65
CA ALA A 153 10.12 -1.17 5.81
C ALA A 153 9.28 -1.53 4.57
N VAL A 154 7.94 -1.47 4.68
CA VAL A 154 7.02 -1.79 3.58
C VAL A 154 5.87 -0.77 3.51
N PHE A 155 5.56 -0.31 2.29
CA PHE A 155 4.36 0.48 1.99
C PHE A 155 3.21 -0.40 1.49
N LEU A 156 2.03 -0.14 2.02
CA LEU A 156 0.79 -0.80 1.62
C LEU A 156 -0.21 0.24 1.11
N PHE A 157 -0.78 0.03 -0.09
CA PHE A 157 -1.74 0.94 -0.72
C PHE A 157 -3.05 0.19 -1.03
N ASP A 158 -4.16 0.58 -0.39
CA ASP A 158 -5.49 0.01 -0.61
C ASP A 158 -6.30 0.96 -1.50
N GLU A 159 -6.28 0.73 -2.81
CA GLU A 159 -6.96 1.52 -3.86
C GLU A 159 -6.80 3.06 -3.70
N PRO A 160 -5.57 3.58 -3.55
CA PRO A 160 -5.37 4.96 -3.11
C PRO A 160 -5.83 6.00 -4.11
N LEU A 161 -6.01 5.66 -5.40
CA LEU A 161 -6.37 6.59 -6.47
C LEU A 161 -7.85 6.52 -6.90
N SER A 162 -8.63 5.59 -6.35
CA SER A 162 -10.01 5.33 -6.77
C SER A 162 -10.95 6.54 -6.64
N ASN A 163 -10.71 7.42 -5.67
CA ASN A 163 -11.53 8.61 -5.39
C ASN A 163 -11.07 9.89 -6.14
N LEU A 164 -10.17 9.76 -7.11
CA LEU A 164 -9.65 10.88 -7.89
C LEU A 164 -10.26 10.91 -9.30
N ASP A 165 -10.39 12.12 -9.88
CA ASP A 165 -10.71 12.26 -11.29
C ASP A 165 -9.61 11.71 -12.20
N ALA A 166 -9.94 11.45 -13.48
CA ALA A 166 -9.04 10.78 -14.41
C ALA A 166 -7.70 11.52 -14.61
N LYS A 167 -7.74 12.86 -14.72
CA LYS A 167 -6.53 13.67 -14.93
C LYS A 167 -5.61 13.62 -13.72
N LEU A 168 -6.17 13.79 -12.54
CA LEU A 168 -5.43 13.76 -11.28
C LEU A 168 -4.88 12.36 -10.99
N ARG A 169 -5.63 11.29 -11.34
CA ARG A 169 -5.18 9.90 -11.23
C ARG A 169 -3.91 9.64 -12.02
N VAL A 170 -3.83 10.12 -13.27
CA VAL A 170 -2.61 9.99 -14.10
C VAL A 170 -1.43 10.67 -13.43
N GLN A 171 -1.61 11.91 -12.94
CA GLN A 171 -0.55 12.65 -12.26
C GLN A 171 -0.08 11.93 -10.99
N MET A 172 -1.01 11.47 -10.17
CA MET A 172 -0.70 10.81 -8.89
C MET A 172 -0.01 9.43 -9.08
N ARG A 173 -0.31 8.70 -10.17
CA ARG A 173 0.42 7.48 -10.52
C ARG A 173 1.91 7.74 -10.72
N LEU A 174 2.24 8.73 -11.55
CA LEU A 174 3.63 9.11 -11.81
C LEU A 174 4.34 9.53 -10.51
N GLU A 175 3.63 10.25 -9.66
CA GLU A 175 4.16 10.70 -8.37
C GLU A 175 4.42 9.52 -7.40
N ILE A 176 3.51 8.55 -7.30
CA ILE A 176 3.69 7.34 -6.49
C ILE A 176 4.89 6.53 -6.97
N LYS A 177 5.02 6.30 -8.29
CA LYS A 177 6.16 5.54 -8.84
C LYS A 177 7.49 6.27 -8.63
N ARG A 178 7.52 7.61 -8.83
CA ARG A 178 8.70 8.42 -8.55
C ARG A 178 9.10 8.33 -7.08
N LEU A 179 8.13 8.48 -6.19
CA LEU A 179 8.34 8.46 -4.75
C LEU A 179 8.87 7.09 -4.27
N GLN A 180 8.29 6.01 -4.75
CA GLN A 180 8.73 4.66 -4.41
C GLN A 180 10.19 4.42 -4.82
N ARG A 181 10.57 4.87 -6.04
CA ARG A 181 11.95 4.78 -6.53
C ARG A 181 12.92 5.66 -5.72
N GLU A 182 12.50 6.88 -5.38
CA GLU A 182 13.32 7.81 -4.60
C GLU A 182 13.58 7.30 -3.17
N LEU A 183 12.60 6.63 -2.59
CA LEU A 183 12.68 6.08 -1.24
C LEU A 183 13.18 4.63 -1.20
N ASP A 184 13.21 3.95 -2.35
CA ASP A 184 13.61 2.54 -2.53
C ASP A 184 12.87 1.57 -1.59
N ILE A 185 11.58 1.82 -1.30
CA ILE A 185 10.78 1.07 -0.34
C ILE A 185 9.95 -0.01 -1.04
N THR A 186 9.97 -1.23 -0.50
CA THR A 186 9.10 -2.33 -0.91
C THR A 186 7.63 -1.91 -0.80
N SER A 187 6.87 -2.08 -1.87
CA SER A 187 5.50 -1.57 -1.96
C SER A 187 4.52 -2.63 -2.45
N ILE A 188 3.39 -2.76 -1.76
CA ILE A 188 2.26 -3.61 -2.18
C ILE A 188 1.06 -2.69 -2.43
N TYR A 189 0.57 -2.72 -3.66
CA TYR A 189 -0.47 -1.81 -4.15
C TYR A 189 -1.68 -2.62 -4.64
N VAL A 190 -2.86 -2.32 -4.13
CA VAL A 190 -4.12 -2.92 -4.59
C VAL A 190 -4.85 -1.95 -5.50
N THR A 191 -5.33 -2.45 -6.63
CA THR A 191 -6.18 -1.71 -7.56
C THR A 191 -7.11 -2.63 -8.33
N HIS A 192 -8.15 -2.06 -8.93
CA HIS A 192 -8.98 -2.69 -9.95
C HIS A 192 -8.75 -2.05 -11.34
N ASP A 193 -7.86 -1.07 -11.46
CA ASP A 193 -7.52 -0.35 -12.69
C ASP A 193 -6.32 -1.02 -13.38
N GLN A 194 -6.55 -1.58 -14.57
CA GLN A 194 -5.52 -2.26 -15.37
C GLN A 194 -4.38 -1.32 -15.76
N VAL A 195 -4.68 -0.05 -16.06
CA VAL A 195 -3.66 0.92 -16.45
C VAL A 195 -2.75 1.24 -15.27
N GLU A 196 -3.29 1.30 -14.03
CA GLU A 196 -2.47 1.43 -12.83
C GLU A 196 -1.56 0.23 -12.68
N ALA A 197 -2.11 -0.97 -12.81
CA ALA A 197 -1.38 -2.22 -12.68
C ALA A 197 -0.21 -2.29 -13.68
N MET A 198 -0.49 -2.11 -14.96
CA MET A 198 0.51 -2.20 -16.03
C MET A 198 1.59 -1.12 -15.96
N THR A 199 1.30 0.06 -15.39
CA THR A 199 2.25 1.18 -15.37
C THR A 199 3.06 1.29 -14.09
N LEU A 200 2.55 0.80 -12.97
CA LEU A 200 3.21 0.91 -11.66
C LEU A 200 4.05 -0.32 -11.31
N ALA A 201 3.58 -1.51 -11.68
CA ALA A 201 4.14 -2.76 -11.20
C ALA A 201 5.52 -3.08 -11.77
N ASP A 202 6.39 -3.63 -10.92
CA ASP A 202 7.52 -4.44 -11.35
C ASP A 202 7.04 -5.88 -11.61
N ARG A 203 6.15 -6.41 -10.73
CA ARG A 203 5.34 -7.62 -10.98
C ARG A 203 3.89 -7.42 -10.56
N LEU A 204 3.00 -8.16 -11.21
CA LEU A 204 1.57 -8.24 -10.94
C LEU A 204 1.21 -9.54 -10.24
N ILE A 205 0.22 -9.47 -9.36
CA ILE A 205 -0.56 -10.63 -8.91
C ILE A 205 -1.97 -10.45 -9.47
N VAL A 206 -2.36 -11.30 -10.39
CA VAL A 206 -3.75 -11.35 -10.89
C VAL A 206 -4.54 -12.29 -9.99
N MET A 207 -5.44 -11.72 -9.18
CA MET A 207 -6.26 -12.49 -8.25
C MET A 207 -7.65 -12.76 -8.82
N ASN A 208 -8.11 -14.00 -8.64
CA ASN A 208 -9.45 -14.44 -8.99
C ASN A 208 -9.99 -15.36 -7.88
N ALA A 209 -11.17 -15.06 -7.33
CA ALA A 209 -11.86 -15.89 -6.34
C ALA A 209 -10.92 -16.42 -5.22
N GLY A 210 -10.06 -15.58 -4.67
CA GLY A 210 -9.16 -15.95 -3.56
C GLY A 210 -7.87 -16.67 -3.94
N VAL A 211 -7.62 -16.86 -5.23
CA VAL A 211 -6.43 -17.53 -5.78
C VAL A 211 -5.58 -16.52 -6.56
N ALA A 212 -4.27 -16.67 -6.55
CA ALA A 212 -3.36 -15.96 -7.47
C ALA A 212 -3.30 -16.75 -8.80
N ASP A 213 -4.10 -16.34 -9.80
CA ASP A 213 -4.15 -17.01 -11.10
C ASP A 213 -2.83 -16.88 -11.86
N GLN A 214 -2.18 -15.73 -11.78
CA GLN A 214 -0.86 -15.51 -12.36
C GLN A 214 -0.06 -14.48 -11.56
N ILE A 215 1.24 -14.72 -11.45
CA ILE A 215 2.23 -13.80 -10.92
C ILE A 215 3.32 -13.63 -11.97
N GLY A 216 3.60 -12.40 -12.41
CA GLY A 216 4.62 -12.13 -13.43
C GLY A 216 4.82 -10.65 -13.67
N THR A 217 5.75 -10.31 -14.56
CA THR A 217 5.89 -8.92 -15.02
C THR A 217 4.64 -8.48 -15.79
N PRO A 218 4.36 -7.17 -15.91
CA PRO A 218 3.25 -6.69 -16.74
C PRO A 218 3.25 -7.27 -18.15
N MET A 219 4.44 -7.38 -18.77
CA MET A 219 4.58 -7.93 -20.13
C MET A 219 4.31 -9.44 -20.17
N ASP A 220 4.76 -10.22 -19.16
CA ASP A 220 4.47 -11.66 -19.11
C ASP A 220 2.96 -11.92 -18.97
N VAL A 221 2.28 -11.13 -18.13
CA VAL A 221 0.82 -11.26 -17.93
C VAL A 221 0.06 -10.90 -19.21
N TYR A 222 0.51 -9.87 -19.94
CA TYR A 222 -0.12 -9.43 -21.19
C TYR A 222 0.14 -10.38 -22.37
N GLU A 223 1.39 -10.80 -22.58
CA GLU A 223 1.77 -11.59 -23.76
C GLU A 223 1.54 -13.10 -23.58
N ARG A 224 1.58 -13.58 -22.32
CA ARG A 224 1.51 -15.01 -21.98
C ARG A 224 0.54 -15.25 -20.82
N PRO A 225 -0.76 -14.92 -21.01
CA PRO A 225 -1.74 -15.13 -19.96
C PRO A 225 -1.89 -16.64 -19.62
N ALA A 226 -1.86 -16.96 -18.33
CA ALA A 226 -1.94 -18.34 -17.84
C ALA A 226 -3.34 -18.95 -17.97
N SER A 227 -4.37 -18.11 -18.11
CA SER A 227 -5.77 -18.54 -18.20
C SER A 227 -6.59 -17.58 -19.09
N VAL A 228 -7.77 -18.03 -19.52
CA VAL A 228 -8.74 -17.19 -20.23
C VAL A 228 -9.18 -16.00 -19.37
N PHE A 229 -9.25 -16.19 -18.06
CA PHE A 229 -9.55 -15.10 -17.13
C PHE A 229 -8.47 -14.02 -17.17
N VAL A 230 -7.20 -14.41 -17.08
CA VAL A 230 -6.07 -13.47 -17.16
C VAL A 230 -6.02 -12.78 -18.52
N ALA A 231 -6.29 -13.49 -19.61
CA ALA A 231 -6.34 -12.92 -20.96
C ALA A 231 -7.47 -11.90 -21.16
N GLY A 232 -8.57 -12.03 -20.42
CA GLY A 232 -9.70 -11.10 -20.44
C GLY A 232 -9.57 -9.96 -19.45
N PHE A 233 -8.56 -10.02 -18.61
CA PHE A 233 -8.23 -9.02 -17.62
C PHE A 233 -7.25 -8.03 -18.20
#